data_55ec04ed777b7ee152d163631266781a
#
_entry.id   55ec04ed777b7ee152d163631266781a
#
_cell.length_a   1.000
_cell.length_b   1.000
_cell.length_c   1.000
_cell.angle_alpha   90.00
_cell.angle_beta   90.00
_cell.angle_gamma   90.00
#
_symmetry.space_group_name_H-M   'P 1'
#
loop_
_entity.id
_entity.type
_entity.pdbx_description
1 polymer ?
#
loop_
_entity_poly.entity_id
_entity_poly.type
_entity_poly.pdbx_seq_one_letter_code
_entity_poly.pdbx_strand_id
1 'polypeptide(L)' 'MNVSGQHYEFRREVLARHPDTLLGNEEKRAMFYDARRREYFFDRHRPSFEAIFAYYMYGGRLKRPHHVSDDIFLAEIMFV' A
#
# COMPACT_ATOMS: atom_id res chain seq x y z
N MET A 1 -0.65 -7.28 -6.33
CA MET A 1 0.34 -6.39 -5.71
C MET A 1 1.13 -7.18 -4.68
N ASN A 2 2.44 -7.11 -4.74
CA ASN A 2 3.33 -7.89 -3.88
C ASN A 2 4.10 -6.94 -2.96
N VAL A 3 3.90 -7.08 -1.66
CA VAL A 3 4.61 -6.28 -0.66
C VAL A 3 5.55 -7.21 0.11
N SER A 4 6.82 -7.17 -0.24
CA SER A 4 7.88 -8.00 0.37
C SER A 4 7.50 -9.48 0.48
N GLY A 5 6.86 -10.01 -0.55
CA GLY A 5 6.47 -11.40 -0.63
C GLY A 5 5.03 -11.71 -0.25
N GLN A 6 4.32 -10.77 0.37
CA GLN A 6 2.91 -10.91 0.70
C GLN A 6 2.06 -10.32 -0.42
N HIS A 7 1.12 -11.09 -0.96
CA HIS A 7 0.28 -10.63 -2.06
C HIS A 7 -1.03 -10.04 -1.55
N TYR A 8 -1.43 -8.94 -2.20
CA TYR A 8 -2.68 -8.23 -1.91
C TYR A 8 -3.39 -7.96 -3.22
N GLU A 9 -4.71 -8.11 -3.23
CA GLU A 9 -5.51 -7.81 -4.39
C GLU A 9 -6.33 -6.54 -4.17
N PHE A 10 -6.25 -5.63 -5.13
CA PHE A 10 -7.02 -4.40 -5.12
C PHE A 10 -7.82 -4.28 -6.40
N ARG A 11 -9.01 -3.77 -6.30
CA ARG A 11 -9.75 -3.33 -7.47
C ARG A 11 -9.29 -1.93 -7.83
N ARG A 12 -9.22 -1.66 -9.11
CA ARG A 12 -8.82 -0.35 -9.61
C ARG A 12 -9.67 0.78 -9.04
N GLU A 13 -10.98 0.54 -8.91
CA GLU A 13 -11.93 1.51 -8.37
C GLU A 13 -11.64 1.88 -6.91
N VAL A 14 -11.17 0.92 -6.14
CA VAL A 14 -10.82 1.14 -4.74
C VAL A 14 -9.61 2.06 -4.64
N LEU A 15 -8.58 1.79 -5.43
CA LEU A 15 -7.38 2.62 -5.45
C LEU A 15 -7.69 4.03 -5.95
N ALA A 16 -8.58 4.15 -6.94
CA ALA A 16 -8.93 5.44 -7.54
C ALA A 16 -9.63 6.39 -6.57
N ARG A 17 -10.11 5.90 -5.42
CA ARG A 17 -10.68 6.76 -4.38
C ARG A 17 -9.63 7.64 -3.71
N HIS A 18 -8.36 7.34 -3.90
CA HIS A 18 -7.24 8.06 -3.27
C HIS A 18 -6.25 8.53 -4.33
N PRO A 19 -6.67 9.43 -5.24
CA PRO A 19 -5.86 9.78 -6.42
C PRO A 19 -4.57 10.53 -6.10
N ASP A 20 -4.46 11.09 -4.90
CA ASP A 20 -3.26 11.84 -4.49
C ASP A 20 -2.20 10.94 -3.86
N THR A 21 -2.50 9.66 -3.69
CA THR A 21 -1.55 8.71 -3.09
C THR A 21 -0.78 7.95 -4.17
N LEU A 22 0.35 7.36 -3.77
CA LEU A 22 1.13 6.54 -4.69
C LEU A 22 0.31 5.37 -5.23
N LEU A 23 -0.40 4.67 -4.37
CA LEU A 23 -1.20 3.52 -4.78
C LEU A 23 -2.40 3.92 -5.63
N GLY A 24 -2.97 5.10 -5.37
CA GLY A 24 -4.14 5.58 -6.10
C GLY A 24 -3.83 6.29 -7.41
N ASN A 25 -2.58 6.59 -7.68
CA ASN A 25 -2.15 7.28 -8.88
C ASN A 25 -1.45 6.31 -9.82
N GLU A 26 -2.02 6.10 -11.01
CA GLU A 26 -1.47 5.14 -11.97
C GLU A 26 -0.03 5.41 -12.36
N GLU A 27 0.32 6.67 -12.59
CA GLU A 27 1.66 7.03 -13.01
C GLU A 27 2.68 6.77 -11.91
N LYS A 28 2.35 7.12 -10.68
CA LYS A 28 3.22 6.87 -9.53
C LYS A 28 3.35 5.36 -9.28
N ARG A 29 2.24 4.65 -9.34
CA ARG A 29 2.21 3.20 -9.13
C ARG A 29 2.99 2.45 -10.20
N ALA A 30 2.96 2.93 -11.44
CA ALA A 30 3.63 2.27 -12.56
C ALA A 30 5.14 2.16 -12.36
N MET A 31 5.74 3.04 -11.57
CA MET A 31 7.18 2.97 -11.27
C MET A 31 7.56 1.71 -10.50
N PHE A 32 6.60 1.04 -9.91
CA PHE A 32 6.83 -0.18 -9.11
C PHE A 32 6.31 -1.44 -9.80
N TYR A 33 5.93 -1.33 -11.07
CA TYR A 33 5.44 -2.48 -11.81
C TYR A 33 6.59 -3.36 -12.28
N ASP A 34 6.51 -4.64 -11.94
CA ASP A 34 7.48 -5.65 -12.40
C ASP A 34 6.85 -6.41 -13.58
N ALA A 35 7.32 -6.10 -14.79
CA ALA A 35 6.77 -6.70 -16.01
C ALA A 35 7.06 -8.20 -16.12
N ARG A 36 8.14 -8.67 -15.51
CA ARG A 36 8.50 -10.11 -15.55
C ARG A 36 7.51 -10.93 -14.75
N ARG A 37 7.08 -10.40 -13.59
CA ARG A 37 6.13 -11.08 -12.70
C ARG A 37 4.69 -10.65 -12.96
N ARG A 38 4.51 -9.61 -13.77
CA ARG A 38 3.21 -9.01 -14.07
C ARG A 38 2.48 -8.56 -12.81
N GLU A 39 3.24 -7.91 -11.92
CA GLU A 39 2.69 -7.44 -10.65
C GLU A 39 3.41 -6.17 -10.19
N TYR A 40 2.75 -5.41 -9.32
CA TYR A 40 3.41 -4.31 -8.61
C TYR A 40 4.19 -4.90 -7.45
N PHE A 41 5.44 -4.51 -7.30
CA PHE A 41 6.29 -4.99 -6.22
C PHE A 41 6.78 -3.82 -5.36
N PHE A 42 6.59 -3.96 -4.03
CA PHE A 42 7.03 -2.97 -3.05
C PHE A 42 7.85 -3.68 -1.98
N ASP A 43 9.08 -3.23 -1.80
CA ASP A 43 9.94 -3.74 -0.73
C ASP A 43 9.71 -2.87 0.51
N ARG A 44 8.57 -3.07 1.16
CA ARG A 44 8.11 -2.24 2.26
C ARG A 44 7.72 -3.10 3.46
N HIS A 45 7.44 -2.45 4.60
CA HIS A 45 7.14 -3.10 5.87
C HIS A 45 5.73 -3.72 5.84
N ARG A 46 5.66 -5.04 5.83
CA ARG A 46 4.38 -5.77 5.69
C ARG A 46 3.37 -5.48 6.80
N PRO A 47 3.74 -5.51 8.10
CA PRO A 47 2.75 -5.23 9.15
C PRO A 47 2.10 -3.86 9.03
N SER A 48 2.86 -2.85 8.65
CA SER A 48 2.31 -1.51 8.39
C SER A 48 1.37 -1.53 7.19
N PHE A 49 1.73 -2.27 6.15
CA PHE A 49 0.91 -2.35 4.95
C PHE A 49 -0.44 -3.03 5.20
N GLU A 50 -0.50 -3.98 6.13
CA GLU A 50 -1.77 -4.60 6.52
C GLU A 50 -2.79 -3.54 6.96
N ALA A 51 -2.38 -2.59 7.79
CA ALA A 51 -3.24 -1.52 8.26
C ALA A 51 -3.61 -0.56 7.13
N ILE A 52 -2.66 -0.27 6.26
CA ILE A 52 -2.88 0.60 5.09
C ILE A 52 -3.85 -0.07 4.11
N PHE A 53 -3.68 -1.36 3.88
CA PHE A 53 -4.57 -2.14 3.02
C PHE A 53 -6.00 -2.09 3.55
N ALA A 54 -6.19 -2.31 4.85
CA ALA A 54 -7.51 -2.26 5.47
C ALA A 54 -8.15 -0.88 5.31
N TYR A 55 -7.37 0.18 5.44
CA TYR A 55 -7.87 1.53 5.24
C TYR A 55 -8.37 1.75 3.81
N TYR A 56 -7.59 1.30 2.82
CA TYR A 56 -7.98 1.44 1.41
C TYR A 56 -9.25 0.66 1.09
N MET A 57 -9.36 -0.55 1.63
CA MET A 57 -10.47 -1.45 1.33
C MET A 57 -11.77 -1.05 2.03
N TYR A 58 -11.68 -0.68 3.30
CA TYR A 58 -12.86 -0.50 4.14
C TYR A 58 -13.09 0.94 4.59
N GLY A 59 -12.10 1.80 4.44
CA GLY A 59 -12.17 3.18 4.92
C GLY A 59 -12.04 3.27 6.43
N GLY A 60 -12.60 4.33 6.99
CA GLY A 60 -12.56 4.55 8.42
C GLY A 60 -11.23 5.14 8.88
N ARG A 61 -10.76 4.72 10.05
CA ARG A 61 -9.53 5.21 10.63
C ARG A 61 -8.33 4.39 10.21
N LEU A 62 -7.24 5.08 9.88
CA LEU A 62 -5.96 4.45 9.68
C LEU A 62 -5.33 4.23 11.05
N LYS A 63 -5.26 2.97 11.49
CA LYS A 63 -4.75 2.61 12.81
C LYS A 63 -3.37 1.97 12.71
N ARG A 64 -2.43 2.49 13.50
CA ARG A 64 -1.13 1.87 13.63
C ARG A 64 -1.26 0.53 14.38
N PRO A 65 -0.68 -0.55 13.85
CA PRO A 65 -0.60 -1.81 14.61
C PRO A 65 0.21 -1.57 15.90
N HIS A 66 -0.26 -2.08 17.02
CA HIS A 66 0.37 -1.76 18.31
C HIS A 66 1.80 -2.25 18.45
N HIS A 67 2.19 -3.26 17.67
CA HIS A 67 3.56 -3.81 17.68
C HIS A 67 4.49 -3.09 16.69
N VAL A 68 4.02 -2.06 16.01
CA VAL A 68 4.80 -1.26 15.04
C VAL A 68 5.04 0.11 15.63
N SER A 69 6.30 0.57 15.62
CA SER A 69 6.62 1.89 16.15
C SER A 69 6.00 3.01 15.30
N ASP A 70 5.78 4.18 15.94
CA ASP A 70 5.22 5.35 15.25
C ASP A 70 6.10 5.77 14.06
N ASP A 71 7.41 5.76 14.23
CA ASP A 71 8.34 6.19 13.19
C ASP A 71 8.26 5.30 11.96
N ILE A 72 8.20 3.99 12.16
CA ILE A 72 8.12 3.04 11.07
C ILE A 72 6.78 3.20 10.35
N PHE A 73 5.70 3.29 11.10
CA PHE A 73 4.36 3.41 10.51
C PHE A 73 4.19 4.71 9.73
N LEU A 74 4.68 5.81 10.29
CA LEU A 74 4.61 7.11 9.63
C LEU A 74 5.38 7.11 8.31
N ALA A 75 6.57 6.49 8.29
CA ALA A 75 7.35 6.38 7.07
C ALA A 75 6.59 5.61 5.99
N GLU A 76 5.88 4.55 6.35
CA GLU A 76 5.11 3.79 5.40
C GLU A 76 3.88 4.55 4.89
N ILE A 77 3.20 5.31 5.77
CA ILE A 77 2.09 6.16 5.37
C ILE A 77 2.55 7.21 4.36
N MET A 78 3.70 7.83 4.62
CA MET A 78 4.22 8.86 3.73
C MET A 78 4.68 8.31 2.39
N PHE A 79 5.04 7.04 2.34
CA PHE A 79 5.40 6.39 1.08
C PHE A 79 4.18 6.16 0.19
N VAL A 80 3.12 5.62 0.74
CA VAL A 80 1.92 5.30 -0.04
C VAL A 80 0.99 6.51 -0.16
#